data_51831228751dbc37b16bda8935bd1b0e
#
_entry.id   51831228751dbc37b16bda8935bd1b0e
#
_cell.length_a   1.000
_cell.length_b   1.000
_cell.length_c   1.000
_cell.angle_alpha   90.00
_cell.angle_beta   90.00
_cell.angle_gamma   90.00
#
_symmetry.space_group_name_H-M   'P 1'
#
loop_
_entity.id
_entity.type
_entity.pdbx_description
1 polymer ?
#
loop_
_entity_poly.entity_id
_entity_poly.type
_entity_poly.pdbx_seq_one_letter_code
_entity_poly.pdbx_strand_id
1 'polypeptide(L)'
;LQALSQAQRLRHEQSDAVALPQYKRAVELDPNLANAYMNLAGIYYDSGETSSMMPYATKAFALRERLSQRSRWFDEAVYYSQTGELDKAKATYIQWQQTFPADVTPHQNLPSCLATLGQLEQATMEAREAVRLLPNIPTYNNLAEQLLFTNRLEEAKVVFEEAKARGIDNLLLRQERYLLAFLQGDNAAMQEQLSWAMATPEGKAWALLQPGNIAIYHGRFRVAQNLYSVAQSYSHWSAANPPDEVLVHTVLGYAETGNPVRARQAAERALSTGPNGPRKHLIAVILARAGAVDEAESIAKSLDQEFPRNTLLQNFELPTIRAAIELHKGQPARAIEILQPALRYEFSTFGYLRLYPAYLRGLAYLQLGQGREAAAEFQKMVDHPGILQDLITAPLCHLQLGRAQAMMGDKAAARKSYQDFLTIWKDADPDIPIYQQAKAEYARLQ
;
A
#
# COMPACT_ATOMS: atom_id res chain seq x y z
N LEU A 1 -14.84 -17.80 -32.92
CA LEU A 1 -14.73 -18.91 -31.93
C LEU A 1 -13.44 -19.70 -32.10
N GLN A 2 -13.01 -20.11 -33.32
CA GLN A 2 -11.75 -20.85 -33.52
C GLN A 2 -10.53 -20.12 -32.95
N ALA A 3 -10.38 -18.81 -33.24
CA ALA A 3 -9.30 -17.99 -32.74
C ALA A 3 -9.32 -17.92 -31.18
N LEU A 4 -10.50 -17.81 -30.56
CA LEU A 4 -10.64 -17.84 -29.12
C LEU A 4 -10.21 -19.18 -28.51
N SER A 5 -10.68 -20.29 -29.05
CA SER A 5 -10.31 -21.63 -28.59
C SER A 5 -8.81 -21.88 -28.74
N GLN A 6 -8.22 -21.42 -29.83
CA GLN A 6 -6.78 -21.49 -30.05
C GLN A 6 -6.02 -20.62 -29.02
N ALA A 7 -6.48 -19.41 -28.78
CA ALA A 7 -5.88 -18.52 -27.78
C ALA A 7 -5.91 -19.11 -26.36
N GLN A 8 -7.05 -19.67 -25.93
CA GLN A 8 -7.20 -20.35 -24.66
C GLN A 8 -6.27 -21.54 -24.50
N ARG A 9 -6.12 -22.37 -25.54
CA ARG A 9 -5.19 -23.48 -25.55
C ARG A 9 -3.74 -22.99 -25.43
N LEU A 10 -3.33 -22.00 -26.21
CA LEU A 10 -1.98 -21.46 -26.18
C LEU A 10 -1.65 -20.82 -24.80
N ARG A 11 -2.62 -20.16 -24.17
CA ARG A 11 -2.48 -19.62 -22.81
C ARG A 11 -2.20 -20.72 -21.79
N HIS A 12 -2.93 -21.84 -21.91
CA HIS A 12 -2.79 -22.98 -21.00
C HIS A 12 -1.51 -23.78 -21.25
N GLU A 13 -1.16 -24.02 -22.50
CA GLU A 13 -0.04 -24.92 -22.90
C GLU A 13 1.31 -24.21 -22.95
N GLN A 14 1.34 -22.90 -23.15
CA GLN A 14 2.58 -22.16 -23.37
C GLN A 14 2.69 -20.91 -22.47
N SER A 15 2.12 -19.77 -22.89
CA SER A 15 2.17 -18.53 -22.12
C SER A 15 1.16 -17.47 -22.59
N ASP A 16 0.96 -16.45 -21.76
CA ASP A 16 0.16 -15.28 -22.07
C ASP A 16 0.70 -14.52 -23.30
N ALA A 17 2.01 -14.38 -23.43
CA ALA A 17 2.65 -13.70 -24.55
C ALA A 17 2.35 -14.38 -25.89
N VAL A 18 2.32 -15.71 -25.92
CA VAL A 18 1.99 -16.48 -27.14
C VAL A 18 0.49 -16.44 -27.45
N ALA A 19 -0.36 -16.40 -26.43
CA ALA A 19 -1.81 -16.35 -26.59
C ALA A 19 -2.33 -14.97 -27.03
N LEU A 20 -1.66 -13.88 -26.63
CA LEU A 20 -2.08 -12.49 -26.83
C LEU A 20 -2.47 -12.15 -28.28
N PRO A 21 -1.67 -12.49 -29.33
CA PRO A 21 -2.04 -12.21 -30.72
C PRO A 21 -3.33 -12.90 -31.14
N GLN A 22 -3.61 -14.10 -30.65
CA GLN A 22 -4.81 -14.85 -30.99
C GLN A 22 -6.06 -14.29 -30.34
N TYR A 23 -5.95 -13.80 -29.08
CA TYR A 23 -7.04 -13.06 -28.45
C TYR A 23 -7.34 -11.75 -29.20
N LYS A 24 -6.32 -10.99 -29.62
CA LYS A 24 -6.50 -9.80 -30.46
C LYS A 24 -7.20 -10.15 -31.76
N ARG A 25 -6.77 -11.21 -32.42
CA ARG A 25 -7.42 -11.69 -33.63
C ARG A 25 -8.87 -12.12 -33.42
N ALA A 26 -9.19 -12.71 -32.25
CA ALA A 26 -10.55 -13.11 -31.94
C ALA A 26 -11.49 -11.91 -31.79
N VAL A 27 -11.07 -10.80 -31.15
CA VAL A 27 -11.90 -9.58 -31.04
C VAL A 27 -11.99 -8.78 -32.33
N GLU A 28 -10.99 -8.86 -33.22
CA GLU A 28 -11.09 -8.31 -34.60
C GLU A 28 -12.15 -9.03 -35.42
N LEU A 29 -12.20 -10.37 -35.31
CA LEU A 29 -13.15 -11.19 -36.07
C LEU A 29 -14.57 -11.10 -35.52
N ASP A 30 -14.72 -10.96 -34.20
CA ASP A 30 -15.99 -10.76 -33.51
C ASP A 30 -15.88 -9.72 -32.42
N PRO A 31 -16.21 -8.44 -32.70
CA PRO A 31 -16.18 -7.35 -31.72
C PRO A 31 -17.16 -7.48 -30.56
N ASN A 32 -17.98 -8.53 -30.53
CA ASN A 32 -18.93 -8.81 -29.46
C ASN A 32 -18.53 -10.03 -28.60
N LEU A 33 -17.30 -10.52 -28.73
CA LEU A 33 -16.80 -11.70 -28.04
C LEU A 33 -16.29 -11.34 -26.67
N ALA A 34 -17.20 -11.21 -25.69
CA ALA A 34 -16.91 -10.78 -24.31
C ALA A 34 -15.77 -11.57 -23.65
N ASN A 35 -15.76 -12.91 -23.81
CA ASN A 35 -14.69 -13.76 -23.25
C ASN A 35 -13.29 -13.41 -23.77
N ALA A 36 -13.16 -12.99 -25.04
CA ALA A 36 -11.85 -12.61 -25.59
C ALA A 36 -11.36 -11.29 -24.98
N TYR A 37 -12.25 -10.31 -24.83
CA TYR A 37 -11.92 -9.05 -24.14
C TYR A 37 -11.53 -9.27 -22.69
N MET A 38 -12.27 -10.11 -21.96
CA MET A 38 -11.96 -10.46 -20.55
C MET A 38 -10.56 -11.09 -20.43
N ASN A 39 -10.21 -12.03 -21.32
CA ASN A 39 -8.88 -12.64 -21.31
C ASN A 39 -7.77 -11.65 -21.68
N LEU A 40 -8.01 -10.74 -22.64
CA LEU A 40 -7.07 -9.66 -22.95
C LEU A 40 -6.83 -8.75 -21.75
N ALA A 41 -7.90 -8.37 -21.05
CA ALA A 41 -7.79 -7.58 -19.81
C ALA A 41 -6.98 -8.33 -18.75
N GLY A 42 -7.22 -9.64 -18.57
CA GLY A 42 -6.46 -10.48 -17.64
C GLY A 42 -4.97 -10.55 -17.97
N ILE A 43 -4.60 -10.76 -19.23
CA ILE A 43 -3.20 -10.82 -19.69
C ILE A 43 -2.48 -9.48 -19.37
N TYR A 44 -3.10 -8.35 -19.68
CA TYR A 44 -2.52 -7.04 -19.40
C TYR A 44 -2.49 -6.70 -17.90
N TYR A 45 -3.44 -7.23 -17.12
CA TYR A 45 -3.40 -7.14 -15.67
C TYR A 45 -2.21 -7.89 -15.07
N ASP A 46 -2.03 -9.15 -15.49
CA ASP A 46 -0.94 -10.01 -15.01
C ASP A 46 0.45 -9.46 -15.40
N SER A 47 0.55 -8.73 -16.52
CA SER A 47 1.78 -8.03 -16.94
C SER A 47 1.99 -6.65 -16.28
N GLY A 48 1.04 -6.16 -15.47
CA GLY A 48 1.09 -4.84 -14.84
C GLY A 48 0.79 -3.66 -15.79
N GLU A 49 0.33 -3.93 -17.01
CA GLU A 49 0.03 -2.93 -18.03
C GLU A 49 -1.40 -2.37 -17.89
N THR A 50 -1.68 -1.70 -16.77
CA THR A 50 -3.03 -1.21 -16.43
C THR A 50 -3.64 -0.30 -17.50
N SER A 51 -2.85 0.54 -18.16
CA SER A 51 -3.33 1.41 -19.25
C SER A 51 -3.81 0.61 -20.48
N SER A 52 -3.12 -0.48 -20.79
CA SER A 52 -3.51 -1.39 -21.88
C SER A 52 -4.69 -2.28 -21.49
N MET A 53 -4.85 -2.61 -20.20
CA MET A 53 -5.91 -3.45 -19.66
C MET A 53 -7.28 -2.76 -19.73
N MET A 54 -7.38 -1.50 -19.29
CA MET A 54 -8.67 -0.80 -19.10
C MET A 54 -9.60 -0.76 -20.32
N PRO A 55 -9.13 -0.50 -21.54
CA PRO A 55 -10.01 -0.55 -22.73
C PRO A 55 -10.68 -1.92 -22.94
N TYR A 56 -9.93 -3.00 -22.71
CA TYR A 56 -10.44 -4.38 -22.84
C TYR A 56 -11.40 -4.74 -21.70
N ALA A 57 -11.07 -4.39 -20.46
CA ALA A 57 -11.95 -4.60 -19.31
C ALA A 57 -13.29 -3.83 -19.47
N THR A 58 -13.24 -2.58 -19.92
CA THR A 58 -14.44 -1.78 -20.19
C THR A 58 -15.32 -2.42 -21.30
N LYS A 59 -14.70 -2.94 -22.33
CA LYS A 59 -15.43 -3.61 -23.42
C LYS A 59 -16.02 -4.94 -22.97
N ALA A 60 -15.29 -5.74 -22.21
CA ALA A 60 -15.79 -6.99 -21.63
C ALA A 60 -17.00 -6.71 -20.73
N PHE A 61 -16.87 -5.74 -19.82
CA PHE A 61 -17.95 -5.31 -18.94
C PHE A 61 -19.20 -4.83 -19.69
N ALA A 62 -19.05 -4.09 -20.79
CA ALA A 62 -20.17 -3.67 -21.64
C ALA A 62 -20.89 -4.84 -22.30
N LEU A 63 -20.21 -5.97 -22.52
CA LEU A 63 -20.72 -7.18 -23.15
C LEU A 63 -21.07 -8.29 -22.15
N ARG A 64 -20.98 -8.05 -20.84
CA ARG A 64 -21.07 -9.06 -19.77
C ARG A 64 -22.34 -9.89 -19.77
N GLU A 65 -23.47 -9.35 -20.28
CA GLU A 65 -24.73 -10.08 -20.40
C GLU A 65 -24.65 -11.27 -21.38
N ARG A 66 -23.58 -11.36 -22.19
CA ARG A 66 -23.31 -12.48 -23.10
C ARG A 66 -22.46 -13.58 -22.46
N LEU A 67 -22.02 -13.37 -21.22
CA LEU A 67 -21.22 -14.32 -20.44
C LEU A 67 -22.13 -15.29 -19.67
N SER A 68 -21.59 -16.46 -19.32
CA SER A 68 -22.21 -17.31 -18.29
C SER A 68 -22.22 -16.56 -16.95
N GLN A 69 -23.15 -16.90 -16.05
CA GLN A 69 -23.26 -16.20 -14.77
C GLN A 69 -21.94 -16.16 -13.98
N ARG A 70 -21.20 -17.27 -13.94
CA ARG A 70 -19.89 -17.34 -13.28
C ARG A 70 -18.86 -16.40 -13.96
N SER A 71 -18.79 -16.43 -15.27
CA SER A 71 -17.88 -15.56 -16.04
C SER A 71 -18.26 -14.08 -15.93
N ARG A 72 -19.56 -13.78 -15.88
CA ARG A 72 -20.07 -12.44 -15.66
C ARG A 72 -19.63 -11.89 -14.30
N TRP A 73 -19.77 -12.64 -13.22
CA TRP A 73 -19.34 -12.19 -11.90
C TRP A 73 -17.82 -12.00 -11.83
N PHE A 74 -17.05 -12.87 -12.47
CA PHE A 74 -15.61 -12.66 -12.58
C PHE A 74 -15.29 -11.32 -13.26
N ASP A 75 -15.88 -11.07 -14.43
CA ASP A 75 -15.68 -9.84 -15.19
C ASP A 75 -16.13 -8.60 -14.41
N GLU A 76 -17.31 -8.64 -13.80
CA GLU A 76 -17.84 -7.54 -12.98
C GLU A 76 -16.95 -7.26 -11.77
N ALA A 77 -16.52 -8.29 -11.02
CA ALA A 77 -15.69 -8.14 -9.85
C ALA A 77 -14.31 -7.56 -10.21
N VAL A 78 -13.68 -8.07 -11.29
CA VAL A 78 -12.41 -7.54 -11.77
C VAL A 78 -12.57 -6.10 -12.26
N TYR A 79 -13.59 -5.81 -13.06
CA TYR A 79 -13.86 -4.44 -13.53
C TYR A 79 -14.04 -3.45 -12.38
N TYR A 80 -14.90 -3.78 -11.39
CA TYR A 80 -15.13 -2.93 -10.23
C TYR A 80 -13.87 -2.78 -9.36
N SER A 81 -13.08 -3.83 -9.19
CA SER A 81 -11.80 -3.75 -8.46
C SER A 81 -10.84 -2.80 -9.16
N GLN A 82 -10.71 -2.89 -10.49
CA GLN A 82 -9.78 -2.07 -11.27
C GLN A 82 -10.23 -0.61 -11.43
N THR A 83 -11.54 -0.36 -11.48
CA THR A 83 -12.08 1.01 -11.47
C THR A 83 -12.13 1.61 -10.07
N GLY A 84 -11.78 0.83 -9.04
CA GLY A 84 -11.82 1.24 -7.65
C GLY A 84 -13.23 1.32 -7.05
N GLU A 85 -14.25 0.78 -7.72
CA GLU A 85 -15.63 0.69 -7.21
C GLU A 85 -15.76 -0.48 -6.19
N LEU A 86 -14.98 -0.43 -5.12
CA LEU A 86 -14.70 -1.56 -4.22
C LEU A 86 -15.93 -2.11 -3.50
N ASP A 87 -16.90 -1.27 -3.15
CA ASP A 87 -18.16 -1.75 -2.52
C ASP A 87 -18.94 -2.64 -3.51
N LYS A 88 -18.90 -2.34 -4.82
CA LYS A 88 -19.50 -3.18 -5.86
C LYS A 88 -18.71 -4.46 -6.08
N ALA A 89 -17.38 -4.39 -6.13
CA ALA A 89 -16.52 -5.57 -6.23
C ALA A 89 -16.79 -6.54 -5.08
N LYS A 90 -16.80 -6.04 -3.84
CA LYS A 90 -17.14 -6.81 -2.64
C LYS A 90 -18.52 -7.46 -2.75
N ALA A 91 -19.55 -6.71 -3.13
CA ALA A 91 -20.91 -7.23 -3.29
C ALA A 91 -20.98 -8.36 -4.33
N THR A 92 -20.27 -8.20 -5.45
CA THR A 92 -20.19 -9.21 -6.52
C THR A 92 -19.50 -10.48 -6.04
N TYR A 93 -18.36 -10.39 -5.31
CA TYR A 93 -17.70 -11.56 -4.73
C TYR A 93 -18.60 -12.31 -3.74
N ILE A 94 -19.31 -11.59 -2.87
CA ILE A 94 -20.23 -12.19 -1.90
C ILE A 94 -21.39 -12.93 -2.61
N GLN A 95 -21.99 -12.32 -3.63
CA GLN A 95 -23.04 -13.00 -4.41
C GLN A 95 -22.52 -14.26 -5.12
N TRP A 96 -21.28 -14.19 -5.61
CA TRP A 96 -20.63 -15.34 -6.25
C TRP A 96 -20.42 -16.49 -5.26
N GLN A 97 -19.89 -16.22 -4.06
CA GLN A 97 -19.72 -17.22 -2.99
C GLN A 97 -21.05 -17.87 -2.58
N GLN A 98 -22.12 -17.07 -2.44
CA GLN A 98 -23.44 -17.58 -2.08
C GLN A 98 -24.02 -18.56 -3.10
N THR A 99 -23.72 -18.35 -4.38
CA THR A 99 -24.25 -19.20 -5.45
C THR A 99 -23.31 -20.38 -5.78
N PHE A 100 -22.01 -20.19 -5.66
CA PHE A 100 -20.99 -21.21 -5.90
C PHE A 100 -20.01 -21.30 -4.73
N PRO A 101 -20.42 -21.84 -3.58
CA PRO A 101 -19.62 -21.81 -2.35
C PRO A 101 -18.32 -22.63 -2.42
N ALA A 102 -18.21 -23.55 -3.37
CA ALA A 102 -16.98 -24.32 -3.61
C ALA A 102 -16.03 -23.64 -4.64
N ASP A 103 -16.42 -22.52 -5.23
CA ASP A 103 -15.54 -21.79 -6.16
C ASP A 103 -14.50 -20.99 -5.37
N VAL A 104 -13.25 -21.37 -5.54
CA VAL A 104 -12.13 -20.73 -4.82
C VAL A 104 -11.90 -19.27 -5.24
N THR A 105 -12.28 -18.90 -6.47
CA THR A 105 -11.96 -17.59 -7.05
C THR A 105 -12.44 -16.41 -6.22
N PRO A 106 -13.72 -16.33 -5.78
CA PRO A 106 -14.17 -15.24 -4.93
C PRO A 106 -13.50 -15.25 -3.54
N HIS A 107 -13.27 -16.45 -2.94
CA HIS A 107 -12.55 -16.55 -1.66
C HIS A 107 -11.10 -16.12 -1.75
N GLN A 108 -10.44 -16.31 -2.91
CA GLN A 108 -9.06 -15.87 -3.13
C GLN A 108 -8.95 -14.35 -3.31
N ASN A 109 -9.92 -13.71 -3.98
CA ASN A 109 -9.83 -12.29 -4.33
C ASN A 109 -10.54 -11.35 -3.34
N LEU A 110 -11.57 -11.82 -2.66
CA LEU A 110 -12.30 -11.01 -1.66
C LEU A 110 -11.42 -10.53 -0.50
N PRO A 111 -10.45 -11.30 0.03
CA PRO A 111 -9.55 -10.82 1.09
C PRO A 111 -8.86 -9.52 0.75
N SER A 112 -8.26 -9.40 -0.43
CA SER A 112 -7.58 -8.17 -0.87
C SER A 112 -8.56 -7.00 -1.00
N CYS A 113 -9.77 -7.24 -1.51
CA CYS A 113 -10.81 -6.21 -1.58
C CYS A 113 -11.24 -5.73 -0.18
N LEU A 114 -11.44 -6.66 0.76
CA LEU A 114 -11.80 -6.36 2.15
C LEU A 114 -10.69 -5.61 2.88
N ALA A 115 -9.43 -6.05 2.72
CA ALA A 115 -8.26 -5.39 3.30
C ALA A 115 -8.09 -3.96 2.77
N THR A 116 -8.30 -3.77 1.47
CA THR A 116 -8.33 -2.46 0.83
C THR A 116 -9.45 -1.56 1.40
N LEU A 117 -10.60 -2.13 1.78
CA LEU A 117 -11.67 -1.42 2.48
C LEU A 117 -11.44 -1.25 3.99
N GLY A 118 -10.33 -1.76 4.54
CA GLY A 118 -10.02 -1.72 5.97
C GLY A 118 -10.76 -2.77 6.82
N GLN A 119 -11.37 -3.78 6.20
CA GLN A 119 -12.17 -4.82 6.85
C GLN A 119 -11.30 -6.06 7.14
N LEU A 120 -10.25 -5.89 7.94
CA LEU A 120 -9.14 -6.85 8.09
C LEU A 120 -9.55 -8.19 8.70
N GLU A 121 -10.45 -8.20 9.69
CA GLU A 121 -10.91 -9.45 10.29
C GLU A 121 -11.70 -10.30 9.29
N GLN A 122 -12.58 -9.67 8.51
CA GLN A 122 -13.30 -10.38 7.45
C GLN A 122 -12.34 -10.85 6.35
N ALA A 123 -11.36 -10.05 5.98
CA ALA A 123 -10.31 -10.44 5.02
C ALA A 123 -9.56 -11.69 5.51
N THR A 124 -9.19 -11.73 6.79
CA THR A 124 -8.50 -12.89 7.39
C THR A 124 -9.38 -14.16 7.37
N MET A 125 -10.67 -14.03 7.66
CA MET A 125 -11.60 -15.16 7.59
C MET A 125 -11.72 -15.74 6.18
N GLU A 126 -11.90 -14.88 5.19
CA GLU A 126 -11.99 -15.29 3.77
C GLU A 126 -10.67 -15.90 3.28
N ALA A 127 -9.52 -15.34 3.68
CA ALA A 127 -8.21 -15.89 3.31
C ALA A 127 -7.97 -17.30 3.89
N ARG A 128 -8.45 -17.58 5.13
CA ARG A 128 -8.42 -18.94 5.71
C ARG A 128 -9.26 -19.91 4.91
N GLU A 129 -10.46 -19.49 4.51
CA GLU A 129 -11.34 -20.33 3.70
C GLU A 129 -10.73 -20.61 2.32
N ALA A 130 -10.09 -19.61 1.71
CA ALA A 130 -9.36 -19.79 0.46
C ALA A 130 -8.24 -20.85 0.56
N VAL A 131 -7.44 -20.82 1.63
CA VAL A 131 -6.40 -21.85 1.89
C VAL A 131 -7.03 -23.22 2.10
N ARG A 132 -8.16 -23.31 2.82
CA ARG A 132 -8.87 -24.56 3.03
C ARG A 132 -9.38 -25.17 1.72
N LEU A 133 -9.89 -24.34 0.80
CA LEU A 133 -10.42 -24.78 -0.49
C LEU A 133 -9.32 -25.15 -1.49
N LEU A 134 -8.25 -24.33 -1.54
CA LEU A 134 -7.15 -24.53 -2.48
C LEU A 134 -5.82 -24.00 -1.89
N PRO A 135 -5.03 -24.85 -1.24
CA PRO A 135 -3.73 -24.48 -0.69
C PRO A 135 -2.69 -24.28 -1.80
N ASN A 136 -2.52 -23.06 -2.24
CA ASN A 136 -1.56 -22.64 -3.27
C ASN A 136 -0.84 -21.34 -2.89
N ILE A 137 0.08 -20.87 -3.75
CA ILE A 137 0.86 -19.64 -3.50
C ILE A 137 -0.05 -18.43 -3.21
N PRO A 138 -1.03 -18.07 -4.06
CA PRO A 138 -1.87 -16.91 -3.81
C PRO A 138 -2.66 -16.97 -2.49
N THR A 139 -3.22 -18.14 -2.15
CA THR A 139 -4.04 -18.26 -0.94
C THR A 139 -3.21 -18.20 0.34
N TYR A 140 -2.02 -18.84 0.36
CA TYR A 140 -1.10 -18.71 1.49
C TYR A 140 -0.54 -17.30 1.63
N ASN A 141 -0.20 -16.63 0.52
CA ASN A 141 0.27 -15.26 0.56
C ASN A 141 -0.79 -14.33 1.13
N ASN A 142 -2.02 -14.39 0.62
CA ASN A 142 -3.12 -13.58 1.13
C ASN A 142 -3.37 -13.81 2.63
N LEU A 143 -3.34 -15.06 3.08
CA LEU A 143 -3.54 -15.35 4.50
C LEU A 143 -2.39 -14.82 5.36
N ALA A 144 -1.15 -15.02 4.95
CA ALA A 144 0.03 -14.51 5.66
C ALA A 144 -0.03 -12.98 5.78
N GLU A 145 -0.31 -12.28 4.69
CA GLU A 145 -0.45 -10.82 4.66
C GLU A 145 -1.54 -10.33 5.62
N GLN A 146 -2.75 -10.94 5.61
CA GLN A 146 -3.82 -10.55 6.52
C GLN A 146 -3.47 -10.78 7.99
N LEU A 147 -2.75 -11.85 8.30
CA LEU A 147 -2.28 -12.13 9.66
C LEU A 147 -1.24 -11.09 10.14
N LEU A 148 -0.36 -10.63 9.26
CA LEU A 148 0.57 -9.55 9.57
C LEU A 148 -0.18 -8.24 9.82
N PHE A 149 -1.12 -7.84 8.97
CA PHE A 149 -1.92 -6.62 9.15
C PHE A 149 -2.73 -6.62 10.45
N THR A 150 -3.16 -7.79 10.91
CA THR A 150 -3.90 -7.96 12.18
C THR A 150 -3.02 -8.26 13.38
N ASN A 151 -1.69 -8.11 13.26
CA ASN A 151 -0.69 -8.40 14.30
C ASN A 151 -0.73 -9.84 14.86
N ARG A 152 -1.24 -10.81 14.09
CA ARG A 152 -1.29 -12.23 14.46
C ARG A 152 0.00 -12.94 14.06
N LEU A 153 1.14 -12.47 14.60
CA LEU A 153 2.47 -12.84 14.13
C LEU A 153 2.77 -14.33 14.33
N GLU A 154 2.33 -14.93 15.43
CA GLU A 154 2.55 -16.36 15.68
C GLU A 154 1.72 -17.23 14.73
N GLU A 155 0.50 -16.80 14.39
CA GLU A 155 -0.32 -17.52 13.41
C GLU A 155 0.28 -17.39 11.99
N ALA A 156 0.82 -16.21 11.63
CA ALA A 156 1.55 -16.04 10.36
C ALA A 156 2.73 -17.01 10.25
N LYS A 157 3.50 -17.18 11.33
CA LYS A 157 4.60 -18.13 11.38
C LYS A 157 4.15 -19.56 11.10
N VAL A 158 3.05 -20.00 11.72
CA VAL A 158 2.47 -21.34 11.46
C VAL A 158 2.10 -21.48 9.98
N VAL A 159 1.46 -20.47 9.40
CA VAL A 159 1.06 -20.46 7.97
C VAL A 159 2.29 -20.59 7.05
N PHE A 160 3.39 -19.91 7.37
CA PHE A 160 4.64 -20.05 6.60
C PHE A 160 5.26 -21.46 6.70
N GLU A 161 5.22 -22.07 7.87
CA GLU A 161 5.74 -23.45 8.03
C GLU A 161 4.84 -24.46 7.30
N GLU A 162 3.53 -24.29 7.32
CA GLU A 162 2.61 -25.13 6.55
C GLU A 162 2.85 -25.00 5.03
N ALA A 163 3.01 -23.76 4.51
CA ALA A 163 3.32 -23.53 3.10
C ALA A 163 4.64 -24.22 2.71
N LYS A 164 5.69 -24.05 3.53
CA LYS A 164 6.99 -24.67 3.33
C LYS A 164 6.92 -26.21 3.33
N ALA A 165 6.17 -26.81 4.27
CA ALA A 165 5.97 -28.25 4.35
C ALA A 165 5.29 -28.82 3.09
N ARG A 166 4.52 -28.02 2.38
CA ARG A 166 3.87 -28.35 1.11
C ARG A 166 4.74 -28.05 -0.12
N GLY A 167 5.96 -27.57 0.07
CA GLY A 167 6.83 -27.14 -1.02
C GLY A 167 6.41 -25.81 -1.67
N ILE A 168 5.54 -25.06 -1.01
CA ILE A 168 5.08 -23.75 -1.49
C ILE A 168 6.04 -22.69 -0.94
N ASP A 169 6.93 -22.20 -1.80
CA ASP A 169 7.91 -21.17 -1.47
C ASP A 169 8.20 -20.31 -2.72
N ASN A 170 8.08 -19.00 -2.58
CA ASN A 170 8.34 -18.06 -3.67
C ASN A 170 8.68 -16.67 -3.11
N LEU A 171 8.98 -15.71 -4.00
CA LEU A 171 9.34 -14.36 -3.61
C LEU A 171 8.29 -13.68 -2.74
N LEU A 172 6.99 -13.79 -3.07
CA LEU A 172 5.91 -13.14 -2.29
C LEU A 172 5.90 -13.63 -0.84
N LEU A 173 5.91 -14.95 -0.62
CA LEU A 173 5.97 -15.51 0.75
C LEU A 173 7.26 -15.14 1.47
N ARG A 174 8.38 -14.98 0.75
CA ARG A 174 9.66 -14.52 1.32
C ARG A 174 9.60 -13.05 1.73
N GLN A 175 8.89 -12.21 0.99
CA GLN A 175 8.62 -10.81 1.37
C GLN A 175 7.81 -10.72 2.65
N GLU A 176 6.75 -11.53 2.78
CA GLU A 176 5.95 -11.57 4.00
C GLU A 176 6.72 -12.13 5.21
N ARG A 177 7.59 -13.13 5.02
CA ARG A 177 8.51 -13.62 6.07
C ARG A 177 9.52 -12.54 6.50
N TYR A 178 10.00 -11.74 5.56
CA TYR A 178 10.87 -10.61 5.88
C TYR A 178 10.16 -9.60 6.76
N LEU A 179 8.89 -9.26 6.43
CA LEU A 179 8.08 -8.35 7.23
C LEU A 179 7.76 -8.92 8.63
N LEU A 180 7.45 -10.22 8.71
CA LEU A 180 7.31 -10.89 10.01
C LEU A 180 8.58 -10.74 10.85
N ALA A 181 9.74 -11.04 10.28
CA ALA A 181 11.03 -10.93 10.96
C ALA A 181 11.32 -9.47 11.40
N PHE A 182 10.98 -8.49 10.55
CA PHE A 182 11.09 -7.07 10.89
C PHE A 182 10.21 -6.70 12.09
N LEU A 183 8.95 -7.10 12.09
CA LEU A 183 8.00 -6.83 13.19
C LEU A 183 8.43 -7.50 14.51
N GLN A 184 9.15 -8.62 14.43
CA GLN A 184 9.70 -9.32 15.59
C GLN A 184 11.11 -8.85 15.99
N GLY A 185 11.74 -7.96 15.20
CA GLY A 185 13.11 -7.50 15.43
C GLY A 185 14.16 -8.57 15.15
N ASP A 186 13.84 -9.62 14.39
CA ASP A 186 14.75 -10.72 14.04
C ASP A 186 15.59 -10.39 12.81
N ASN A 187 16.71 -9.71 13.04
CA ASN A 187 17.64 -9.34 11.98
C ASN A 187 18.24 -10.53 11.22
N ALA A 188 18.40 -11.68 11.88
CA ALA A 188 18.98 -12.87 11.25
C ALA A 188 17.99 -13.47 10.23
N ALA A 189 16.72 -13.58 10.62
CA ALA A 189 15.65 -14.02 9.71
C ALA A 189 15.44 -13.03 8.55
N MET A 190 15.54 -11.72 8.79
CA MET A 190 15.50 -10.72 7.71
C MET A 190 16.62 -10.97 6.69
N GLN A 191 17.87 -11.16 7.14
CA GLN A 191 19.02 -11.42 6.27
C GLN A 191 18.89 -12.71 5.49
N GLU A 192 18.31 -13.76 6.06
CA GLU A 192 18.00 -15.00 5.36
C GLU A 192 17.12 -14.76 4.13
N GLN A 193 16.02 -13.98 4.29
CA GLN A 193 15.11 -13.70 3.19
C GLN A 193 15.76 -12.84 2.11
N LEU A 194 16.54 -11.83 2.49
CA LEU A 194 17.28 -10.98 1.55
C LEU A 194 18.32 -11.81 0.76
N SER A 195 19.07 -12.70 1.44
CA SER A 195 20.06 -13.54 0.81
C SER A 195 19.45 -14.50 -0.21
N TRP A 196 18.28 -15.07 0.12
CA TRP A 196 17.53 -15.91 -0.81
C TRP A 196 17.05 -15.11 -2.04
N ALA A 197 16.47 -13.91 -1.82
CA ALA A 197 15.96 -13.07 -2.90
C ALA A 197 17.09 -12.55 -3.81
N MET A 198 18.27 -12.25 -3.27
CA MET A 198 19.45 -11.85 -4.05
C MET A 198 19.92 -12.91 -5.04
N ALA A 199 19.60 -14.19 -4.81
CA ALA A 199 19.96 -15.29 -5.70
C ALA A 199 19.02 -15.43 -6.92
N THR A 200 17.91 -14.68 -6.94
CA THR A 200 16.92 -14.72 -8.03
C THR A 200 16.89 -13.40 -8.78
N PRO A 201 16.72 -13.38 -10.12
CA PRO A 201 16.63 -12.12 -10.89
C PRO A 201 15.47 -11.24 -10.42
N GLU A 202 14.32 -11.83 -10.16
CA GLU A 202 13.08 -11.15 -9.73
C GLU A 202 13.19 -10.61 -8.30
N GLY A 203 13.83 -11.37 -7.41
CA GLY A 203 13.99 -11.00 -6.00
C GLY A 203 15.06 -9.94 -5.78
N LYS A 204 16.07 -9.87 -6.65
CA LYS A 204 17.23 -8.99 -6.48
C LYS A 204 16.85 -7.50 -6.40
N ALA A 205 15.93 -7.05 -7.24
CA ALA A 205 15.47 -5.65 -7.25
C ALA A 205 14.84 -5.28 -5.91
N TRP A 206 13.95 -6.14 -5.39
CA TRP A 206 13.33 -5.96 -4.08
C TRP A 206 14.38 -5.99 -2.95
N ALA A 207 15.23 -7.03 -2.91
CA ALA A 207 16.20 -7.21 -1.83
C ALA A 207 17.20 -6.06 -1.70
N LEU A 208 17.52 -5.36 -2.80
CA LEU A 208 18.41 -4.20 -2.80
C LEU A 208 17.74 -2.93 -2.23
N LEU A 209 16.42 -2.83 -2.25
CA LEU A 209 15.70 -1.67 -1.71
C LEU A 209 15.52 -1.77 -0.18
N GLN A 210 15.26 -2.97 0.36
CA GLN A 210 14.87 -3.15 1.75
C GLN A 210 15.85 -2.59 2.79
N PRO A 211 17.19 -2.75 2.66
CA PRO A 211 18.12 -2.13 3.60
C PRO A 211 18.03 -0.59 3.62
N GLY A 212 17.71 0.02 2.47
CA GLY A 212 17.48 1.45 2.36
C GLY A 212 16.21 1.89 3.09
N ASN A 213 15.11 1.16 2.91
CA ASN A 213 13.84 1.40 3.61
C ASN A 213 14.03 1.33 5.13
N ILE A 214 14.68 0.26 5.61
CA ILE A 214 14.98 0.11 7.05
C ILE A 214 15.92 1.21 7.55
N ALA A 215 16.86 1.68 6.75
CA ALA A 215 17.70 2.82 7.12
C ALA A 215 16.86 4.10 7.31
N ILE A 216 15.88 4.36 6.45
CA ILE A 216 14.94 5.49 6.61
C ILE A 216 14.09 5.33 7.86
N TYR A 217 13.52 4.13 8.11
CA TYR A 217 12.77 3.84 9.34
C TYR A 217 13.55 4.22 10.60
N HIS A 218 14.88 4.01 10.61
CA HIS A 218 15.78 4.38 11.71
C HIS A 218 16.35 5.81 11.60
N GLY A 219 15.86 6.66 10.72
CA GLY A 219 16.34 8.04 10.54
C GLY A 219 17.73 8.15 9.91
N ARG A 220 18.26 7.10 9.28
CA ARG A 220 19.60 7.06 8.65
C ARG A 220 19.52 7.39 7.16
N PHE A 221 19.09 8.60 6.82
CA PHE A 221 18.87 9.02 5.44
C PHE A 221 20.14 8.99 4.56
N ARG A 222 21.30 9.31 5.13
CA ARG A 222 22.59 9.25 4.40
C ARG A 222 22.96 7.83 4.02
N VAL A 223 22.74 6.88 4.94
CA VAL A 223 22.94 5.45 4.68
C VAL A 223 21.97 4.96 3.60
N ALA A 224 20.70 5.34 3.71
CA ALA A 224 19.68 4.97 2.72
C ALA A 224 20.03 5.47 1.31
N GLN A 225 20.49 6.72 1.16
CA GLN A 225 20.92 7.26 -0.13
C GLN A 225 22.01 6.42 -0.79
N ASN A 226 23.02 5.97 -0.02
CA ASN A 226 24.08 5.11 -0.54
C ASN A 226 23.53 3.74 -0.97
N LEU A 227 22.65 3.15 -0.16
CA LEU A 227 22.03 1.86 -0.47
C LEU A 227 21.13 1.93 -1.72
N TYR A 228 20.34 2.98 -1.86
CA TYR A 228 19.50 3.20 -3.05
C TYR A 228 20.34 3.48 -4.30
N SER A 229 21.51 4.14 -4.18
CA SER A 229 22.40 4.32 -5.33
C SER A 229 22.93 2.99 -5.86
N VAL A 230 23.20 2.03 -4.96
CA VAL A 230 23.55 0.65 -5.34
C VAL A 230 22.36 -0.05 -6.01
N ALA A 231 21.17 0.03 -5.42
CA ALA A 231 19.94 -0.55 -6.00
C ALA A 231 19.67 0.01 -7.39
N GLN A 232 19.82 1.32 -7.58
CA GLN A 232 19.65 2.01 -8.87
C GLN A 232 20.58 1.46 -9.95
N SER A 233 21.81 1.15 -9.63
CA SER A 233 22.79 0.61 -10.61
C SER A 233 22.37 -0.77 -11.18
N TYR A 234 21.54 -1.51 -10.45
CA TYR A 234 21.06 -2.84 -10.86
C TYR A 234 19.66 -2.81 -11.50
N SER A 235 18.80 -1.89 -11.08
CA SER A 235 17.36 -1.91 -11.39
C SER A 235 16.92 -0.90 -12.46
N HIS A 236 17.86 -0.19 -13.09
CA HIS A 236 17.64 0.75 -14.20
C HIS A 236 16.60 1.87 -13.97
N TRP A 237 16.25 2.18 -12.72
CA TRP A 237 15.41 3.34 -12.41
C TRP A 237 16.26 4.64 -12.33
N SER A 238 15.63 5.81 -12.53
CA SER A 238 16.32 7.11 -12.48
C SER A 238 15.96 7.88 -11.21
N ALA A 239 16.82 8.83 -10.83
CA ALA A 239 16.52 9.75 -9.72
C ALA A 239 15.26 10.62 -9.97
N ALA A 240 14.88 10.81 -11.26
CA ALA A 240 13.63 11.48 -11.63
C ALA A 240 12.40 10.56 -11.53
N ASN A 241 12.59 9.25 -11.71
CA ASN A 241 11.53 8.26 -11.63
C ASN A 241 11.95 7.10 -10.71
N PRO A 242 12.08 7.33 -9.38
CA PRO A 242 12.40 6.27 -8.44
C PRO A 242 11.19 5.35 -8.21
N PRO A 243 11.37 4.13 -7.69
CA PRO A 243 10.27 3.29 -7.22
C PRO A 243 9.39 4.02 -6.18
N ASP A 244 8.11 3.66 -6.10
CA ASP A 244 7.17 4.25 -5.13
C ASP A 244 7.63 4.05 -3.68
N GLU A 245 8.27 2.92 -3.38
CA GLU A 245 8.90 2.65 -2.08
C GLU A 245 9.93 3.74 -1.71
N VAL A 246 10.79 4.15 -2.65
CA VAL A 246 11.77 5.21 -2.43
C VAL A 246 11.07 6.56 -2.23
N LEU A 247 9.97 6.83 -2.96
CA LEU A 247 9.19 8.05 -2.76
C LEU A 247 8.59 8.11 -1.36
N VAL A 248 7.93 7.04 -0.91
CA VAL A 248 7.27 7.04 0.39
C VAL A 248 8.26 7.04 1.55
N HIS A 249 9.30 6.23 1.49
CA HIS A 249 10.27 6.18 2.58
C HIS A 249 11.12 7.45 2.64
N THR A 250 11.73 7.86 1.51
CA THR A 250 12.69 8.95 1.51
C THR A 250 12.04 10.31 1.35
N VAL A 251 11.16 10.49 0.35
CA VAL A 251 10.68 11.83 -0.01
C VAL A 251 9.58 12.29 0.95
N LEU A 252 8.65 11.42 1.32
CA LEU A 252 7.71 11.70 2.41
C LEU A 252 8.49 11.83 3.74
N GLY A 253 9.50 11.00 3.95
CA GLY A 253 10.40 11.09 5.10
C GLY A 253 11.03 12.48 5.22
N TYR A 254 11.54 13.08 4.15
CA TYR A 254 12.03 14.46 4.19
C TYR A 254 10.96 15.47 4.59
N ALA A 255 9.75 15.33 4.08
CA ALA A 255 8.65 16.24 4.41
C ALA A 255 8.29 16.16 5.90
N GLU A 256 8.18 14.94 6.45
CA GLU A 256 7.77 14.71 7.85
C GLU A 256 8.89 14.99 8.87
N THR A 257 10.15 15.01 8.45
CA THR A 257 11.29 15.17 9.37
C THR A 257 11.91 16.57 9.37
N GLY A 258 11.31 17.51 8.62
CA GLY A 258 11.73 18.92 8.62
C GLY A 258 12.68 19.32 7.49
N ASN A 259 12.65 18.59 6.37
CA ASN A 259 13.40 18.90 5.15
C ASN A 259 12.48 19.18 3.94
N PRO A 260 11.54 20.16 4.02
CA PRO A 260 10.49 20.36 3.00
C PRO A 260 11.06 20.75 1.63
N VAL A 261 12.19 21.45 1.59
CA VAL A 261 12.84 21.84 0.32
C VAL A 261 13.29 20.60 -0.47
N ARG A 262 13.93 19.63 0.19
CA ARG A 262 14.35 18.38 -0.46
C ARG A 262 13.15 17.55 -0.89
N ALA A 263 12.12 17.49 -0.05
CA ALA A 263 10.87 16.77 -0.35
C ALA A 263 10.21 17.36 -1.60
N ARG A 264 10.03 18.69 -1.65
CA ARG A 264 9.43 19.39 -2.79
C ARG A 264 10.19 19.12 -4.09
N GLN A 265 11.49 19.37 -4.10
CA GLN A 265 12.32 19.16 -5.29
C GLN A 265 12.27 17.73 -5.83
N ALA A 266 12.26 16.73 -4.95
CA ALA A 266 12.18 15.34 -5.36
C ALA A 266 10.77 14.98 -5.88
N ALA A 267 9.71 15.48 -5.24
CA ALA A 267 8.33 15.28 -5.66
C ALA A 267 8.03 15.93 -7.02
N GLU A 268 8.51 17.17 -7.26
CA GLU A 268 8.39 17.87 -8.55
C GLU A 268 9.09 17.09 -9.68
N ARG A 269 10.30 16.57 -9.41
CA ARG A 269 10.99 15.72 -10.39
C ARG A 269 10.20 14.45 -10.70
N ALA A 270 9.66 13.78 -9.68
CA ALA A 270 8.84 12.59 -9.89
C ALA A 270 7.54 12.91 -10.65
N LEU A 271 6.92 14.06 -10.41
CA LEU A 271 5.74 14.53 -11.13
C LEU A 271 6.03 14.77 -12.62
N SER A 272 7.22 15.29 -12.95
CA SER A 272 7.61 15.59 -14.34
C SER A 272 7.72 14.33 -15.23
N THR A 273 7.76 13.14 -14.65
CA THR A 273 7.80 11.87 -15.40
C THR A 273 6.44 11.40 -15.91
N GLY A 274 5.34 12.13 -15.65
CA GLY A 274 3.99 11.76 -16.06
C GLY A 274 3.44 10.54 -15.30
N PRO A 275 3.40 10.57 -13.95
CA PRO A 275 3.00 9.41 -13.15
C PRO A 275 1.53 9.03 -13.35
N ASN A 276 1.19 7.76 -13.05
CA ASN A 276 -0.19 7.26 -12.99
C ASN A 276 -0.95 7.81 -11.77
N GLY A 277 -2.26 7.53 -11.69
CA GLY A 277 -3.13 8.03 -10.62
C GLY A 277 -2.66 7.75 -9.19
N PRO A 278 -2.36 6.49 -8.78
CA PRO A 278 -1.88 6.19 -7.43
C PRO A 278 -0.58 6.91 -7.08
N ARG A 279 0.35 7.03 -8.02
CA ARG A 279 1.61 7.75 -7.81
C ARG A 279 1.40 9.27 -7.72
N LYS A 280 0.47 9.84 -8.52
CA LYS A 280 0.07 11.26 -8.40
C LYS A 280 -0.45 11.57 -7.01
N HIS A 281 -1.26 10.69 -6.42
CA HIS A 281 -1.78 10.84 -5.06
C HIS A 281 -0.65 10.95 -4.02
N LEU A 282 0.30 10.00 -4.02
CA LEU A 282 1.46 10.03 -3.12
C LEU A 282 2.27 11.33 -3.28
N ILE A 283 2.56 11.73 -4.52
CA ILE A 283 3.28 12.97 -4.83
C ILE A 283 2.51 14.20 -4.31
N ALA A 284 1.19 14.24 -4.48
CA ALA A 284 0.36 15.35 -4.00
C ALA A 284 0.40 15.51 -2.47
N VAL A 285 0.35 14.39 -1.73
CA VAL A 285 0.52 14.42 -0.27
C VAL A 285 1.90 14.96 0.11
N ILE A 286 2.96 14.49 -0.53
CA ILE A 286 4.33 14.96 -0.26
C ILE A 286 4.44 16.48 -0.55
N LEU A 287 3.92 16.94 -1.67
CA LEU A 287 3.91 18.38 -2.04
C LEU A 287 3.14 19.21 -1.02
N ALA A 288 1.96 18.76 -0.60
CA ALA A 288 1.16 19.42 0.44
C ALA A 288 1.93 19.55 1.76
N ARG A 289 2.59 18.46 2.20
CA ARG A 289 3.42 18.44 3.41
C ARG A 289 4.69 19.29 3.30
N ALA A 290 5.21 19.42 2.07
CA ALA A 290 6.36 20.27 1.77
C ALA A 290 6.00 21.74 1.51
N GLY A 291 4.71 22.12 1.58
CA GLY A 291 4.24 23.49 1.41
C GLY A 291 3.98 23.93 -0.05
N ALA A 292 4.05 23.01 -1.00
CA ALA A 292 3.69 23.26 -2.40
C ALA A 292 2.17 23.09 -2.61
N VAL A 293 1.40 24.01 -2.00
CA VAL A 293 -0.04 23.92 -1.87
C VAL A 293 -0.74 23.95 -3.23
N ASP A 294 -0.38 24.89 -4.09
CA ASP A 294 -1.05 25.08 -5.39
C ASP A 294 -0.89 23.86 -6.30
N GLU A 295 0.30 23.27 -6.30
CA GLU A 295 0.61 22.05 -7.06
C GLU A 295 -0.18 20.86 -6.51
N ALA A 296 -0.25 20.71 -5.19
CA ALA A 296 -1.02 19.65 -4.55
C ALA A 296 -2.54 19.78 -4.83
N GLU A 297 -3.09 20.99 -4.78
CA GLU A 297 -4.50 21.27 -5.12
C GLU A 297 -4.79 20.96 -6.61
N SER A 298 -3.88 21.34 -7.51
CA SER A 298 -4.02 21.06 -8.94
C SER A 298 -4.07 19.56 -9.21
N ILE A 299 -3.19 18.78 -8.57
CA ILE A 299 -3.18 17.32 -8.69
C ILE A 299 -4.46 16.72 -8.10
N ALA A 300 -4.88 17.15 -6.90
CA ALA A 300 -6.10 16.68 -6.28
C ALA A 300 -7.33 16.90 -7.17
N LYS A 301 -7.44 18.07 -7.79
CA LYS A 301 -8.52 18.40 -8.73
C LYS A 301 -8.48 17.51 -9.98
N SER A 302 -7.29 17.26 -10.53
CA SER A 302 -7.13 16.37 -11.69
C SER A 302 -7.57 14.95 -11.36
N LEU A 303 -7.15 14.40 -10.21
CA LEU A 303 -7.52 13.07 -9.75
C LEU A 303 -9.03 12.93 -9.51
N ASP A 304 -9.66 13.94 -8.91
CA ASP A 304 -11.10 13.99 -8.66
C ASP A 304 -11.91 13.89 -9.96
N GLN A 305 -11.46 14.59 -11.00
CA GLN A 305 -12.09 14.56 -12.33
C GLN A 305 -11.82 13.25 -13.09
N GLU A 306 -10.62 12.70 -12.97
CA GLU A 306 -10.20 11.50 -13.69
C GLU A 306 -10.86 10.23 -13.13
N PHE A 307 -11.05 10.15 -11.79
CA PHE A 307 -11.53 8.96 -11.10
C PHE A 307 -12.73 9.22 -10.16
N PRO A 308 -13.86 9.76 -10.66
CA PRO A 308 -14.98 10.22 -9.82
C PRO A 308 -15.72 9.07 -9.09
N ARG A 309 -15.51 7.82 -9.47
CA ARG A 309 -16.17 6.64 -8.87
C ARG A 309 -15.24 5.77 -8.03
N ASN A 310 -13.95 6.12 -7.96
CA ASN A 310 -13.00 5.34 -7.19
C ASN A 310 -13.23 5.55 -5.68
N THR A 311 -13.60 4.48 -4.98
CA THR A 311 -14.00 4.48 -3.57
C THR A 311 -12.93 5.07 -2.66
N LEU A 312 -11.68 4.59 -2.78
CA LEU A 312 -10.60 5.07 -1.91
C LEU A 312 -10.13 6.46 -2.31
N LEU A 313 -10.02 6.74 -3.60
CA LEU A 313 -9.63 8.08 -4.03
C LEU A 313 -10.58 9.14 -3.46
N GLN A 314 -11.88 8.94 -3.59
CA GLN A 314 -12.88 9.91 -3.18
C GLN A 314 -13.00 10.05 -1.65
N ASN A 315 -12.86 8.94 -0.90
CA ASN A 315 -13.16 8.92 0.53
C ASN A 315 -11.92 8.85 1.43
N PHE A 316 -10.75 8.53 0.90
CA PHE A 316 -9.52 8.38 1.67
C PHE A 316 -8.38 9.24 1.12
N GLU A 317 -8.04 9.12 -0.17
CA GLU A 317 -6.87 9.76 -0.74
C GLU A 317 -7.03 11.27 -0.95
N LEU A 318 -8.12 11.71 -1.59
CA LEU A 318 -8.41 13.15 -1.76
C LEU A 318 -8.63 13.87 -0.42
N PRO A 319 -9.39 13.33 0.56
CA PRO A 319 -9.41 13.87 1.91
C PRO A 319 -8.03 14.00 2.54
N THR A 320 -7.14 13.01 2.34
CA THR A 320 -5.77 13.04 2.88
C THR A 320 -4.94 14.18 2.27
N ILE A 321 -4.96 14.36 0.95
CA ILE A 321 -4.28 15.46 0.27
C ILE A 321 -4.82 16.82 0.78
N ARG A 322 -6.15 16.99 0.77
CA ARG A 322 -6.81 18.24 1.17
C ARG A 322 -6.56 18.58 2.64
N ALA A 323 -6.56 17.57 3.52
CA ALA A 323 -6.24 17.78 4.93
C ALA A 323 -4.77 18.17 5.15
N ALA A 324 -3.85 17.56 4.42
CA ALA A 324 -2.43 17.95 4.46
C ALA A 324 -2.23 19.42 4.03
N ILE A 325 -2.98 19.86 3.01
CA ILE A 325 -3.01 21.26 2.55
C ILE A 325 -3.53 22.18 3.66
N GLU A 326 -4.67 21.85 4.27
CA GLU A 326 -5.27 22.68 5.32
C GLU A 326 -4.40 22.75 6.59
N LEU A 327 -3.73 21.65 6.95
CA LEU A 327 -2.74 21.65 8.04
C LEU A 327 -1.58 22.62 7.74
N HIS A 328 -1.08 22.65 6.51
CA HIS A 328 -0.03 23.58 6.10
C HIS A 328 -0.51 25.04 6.16
N LYS A 329 -1.78 25.31 5.80
CA LYS A 329 -2.42 26.62 5.90
C LYS A 329 -2.74 27.05 7.34
N GLY A 330 -2.46 26.22 8.35
CA GLY A 330 -2.79 26.48 9.76
C GLY A 330 -4.29 26.40 10.06
N GLN A 331 -5.02 25.53 9.34
CA GLN A 331 -6.44 25.29 9.51
C GLN A 331 -6.74 23.87 10.04
N PRO A 332 -6.27 23.52 11.27
CA PRO A 332 -6.37 22.15 11.77
C PRO A 332 -7.80 21.64 11.97
N ALA A 333 -8.74 22.52 12.39
CA ALA A 333 -10.13 22.13 12.53
C ALA A 333 -10.75 21.71 11.18
N ARG A 334 -10.40 22.42 10.11
CA ARG A 334 -10.84 22.09 8.75
C ARG A 334 -10.24 20.80 8.25
N ALA A 335 -8.97 20.53 8.57
CA ALA A 335 -8.32 19.27 8.22
C ALA A 335 -9.02 18.07 8.88
N ILE A 336 -9.42 18.17 10.15
CA ILE A 336 -10.18 17.12 10.84
C ILE A 336 -11.54 16.89 10.18
N GLU A 337 -12.26 17.95 9.82
CA GLU A 337 -13.55 17.85 9.12
C GLU A 337 -13.41 17.11 7.78
N ILE A 338 -12.41 17.49 6.97
CA ILE A 338 -12.14 16.89 5.67
C ILE A 338 -11.81 15.39 5.78
N LEU A 339 -11.18 14.97 6.86
CA LEU A 339 -10.79 13.57 7.08
C LEU A 339 -11.92 12.67 7.60
N GLN A 340 -13.13 13.18 7.87
CA GLN A 340 -14.25 12.36 8.37
C GLN A 340 -14.61 11.18 7.45
N PRO A 341 -14.67 11.32 6.11
CA PRO A 341 -14.95 10.19 5.23
C PRO A 341 -13.89 9.08 5.32
N ALA A 342 -12.64 9.43 5.60
CA ALA A 342 -11.54 8.47 5.67
C ALA A 342 -11.62 7.51 6.88
N LEU A 343 -12.39 7.85 7.93
CA LEU A 343 -12.57 7.00 9.11
C LEU A 343 -13.08 5.61 8.77
N ARG A 344 -13.99 5.50 7.79
CA ARG A 344 -14.53 4.21 7.34
C ARG A 344 -13.46 3.29 6.73
N TYR A 345 -12.41 3.87 6.17
CA TYR A 345 -11.34 3.19 5.44
C TYR A 345 -10.00 3.27 6.17
N GLU A 346 -10.01 3.64 7.44
CA GLU A 346 -8.81 4.00 8.20
C GLU A 346 -7.76 2.88 8.25
N PHE A 347 -8.22 1.63 8.35
CA PHE A 347 -7.35 0.45 8.34
C PHE A 347 -7.12 -0.11 6.93
N SER A 348 -7.38 0.68 5.88
CA SER A 348 -7.04 0.30 4.53
C SER A 348 -5.55 -0.02 4.42
N THR A 349 -5.25 -1.16 3.80
CA THR A 349 -3.88 -1.61 3.52
C THR A 349 -3.41 -1.20 2.14
N PHE A 350 -4.26 -0.47 1.40
CA PHE A 350 -3.94 -0.03 0.04
C PHE A 350 -2.84 1.03 0.02
N GLY A 351 -1.86 0.80 -0.83
CA GLY A 351 -0.77 1.75 -1.06
C GLY A 351 0.15 1.97 0.14
N TYR A 352 0.81 3.10 0.17
CA TYR A 352 1.87 3.43 1.14
C TYR A 352 1.45 4.47 2.20
N LEU A 353 0.24 5.03 2.14
CA LEU A 353 -0.24 6.03 3.10
C LEU A 353 -1.17 5.42 4.16
N ARG A 354 -0.81 4.20 4.59
CA ARG A 354 -1.54 3.43 5.60
C ARG A 354 -1.59 4.18 6.92
N LEU A 355 -2.78 4.32 7.52
CA LEU A 355 -3.03 5.10 8.73
C LEU A 355 -2.58 6.58 8.65
N TYR A 356 -2.20 7.07 7.47
CA TYR A 356 -1.75 8.46 7.33
C TYR A 356 -2.85 9.50 7.61
N PRO A 357 -4.15 9.26 7.29
CA PRO A 357 -5.23 10.12 7.78
C PRO A 357 -5.28 10.25 9.31
N ALA A 358 -5.04 9.16 10.06
CA ALA A 358 -4.95 9.19 11.52
C ALA A 358 -3.74 10.03 11.97
N TYR A 359 -2.59 9.88 11.32
CA TYR A 359 -1.41 10.72 11.57
C TYR A 359 -1.72 12.20 11.39
N LEU A 360 -2.37 12.59 10.29
CA LEU A 360 -2.74 13.98 10.03
C LEU A 360 -3.77 14.52 11.04
N ARG A 361 -4.79 13.71 11.44
CA ARG A 361 -5.74 14.11 12.49
C ARG A 361 -5.02 14.31 13.82
N GLY A 362 -4.12 13.41 14.17
CA GLY A 362 -3.29 13.55 15.38
C GLY A 362 -2.48 14.86 15.36
N LEU A 363 -1.84 15.20 14.24
CA LEU A 363 -1.13 16.47 14.07
C LEU A 363 -2.08 17.68 14.17
N ALA A 364 -3.28 17.59 13.61
CA ALA A 364 -4.30 18.63 13.71
C ALA A 364 -4.73 18.86 15.16
N TYR A 365 -4.98 17.79 15.92
CA TYR A 365 -5.31 17.88 17.34
C TYR A 365 -4.17 18.47 18.18
N LEU A 366 -2.90 18.15 17.88
CA LEU A 366 -1.75 18.79 18.52
C LEU A 366 -1.74 20.31 18.26
N GLN A 367 -2.01 20.76 17.02
CA GLN A 367 -2.08 22.18 16.70
C GLN A 367 -3.22 22.90 17.43
N LEU A 368 -4.32 22.20 17.75
CA LEU A 368 -5.47 22.74 18.51
C LEU A 368 -5.25 22.68 20.03
N GLY A 369 -4.16 22.11 20.51
CA GLY A 369 -3.94 21.90 21.95
C GLY A 369 -4.80 20.78 22.55
N GLN A 370 -5.36 19.91 21.72
CA GLN A 370 -6.24 18.80 22.10
C GLN A 370 -5.41 17.51 22.30
N GLY A 371 -4.67 17.46 23.40
CA GLY A 371 -3.69 16.39 23.65
C GLY A 371 -4.32 15.01 23.79
N ARG A 372 -5.54 14.88 24.34
CA ARG A 372 -6.21 13.58 24.52
C ARG A 372 -6.60 12.98 23.17
N GLU A 373 -7.19 13.78 22.30
CA GLU A 373 -7.60 13.38 20.95
C GLU A 373 -6.38 13.04 20.09
N ALA A 374 -5.33 13.85 20.17
CA ALA A 374 -4.06 13.58 19.50
C ALA A 374 -3.45 12.25 19.98
N ALA A 375 -3.41 12.01 21.29
CA ALA A 375 -2.89 10.76 21.84
C ALA A 375 -3.68 9.54 21.36
N ALA A 376 -4.99 9.63 21.24
CA ALA A 376 -5.82 8.54 20.74
C ALA A 376 -5.49 8.19 19.28
N GLU A 377 -5.26 9.18 18.41
CA GLU A 377 -4.89 8.94 17.02
C GLU A 377 -3.51 8.30 16.89
N PHE A 378 -2.51 8.78 17.60
CA PHE A 378 -1.17 8.21 17.55
C PHE A 378 -1.07 6.85 18.25
N GLN A 379 -1.81 6.63 19.36
CA GLN A 379 -1.89 5.32 20.01
C GLN A 379 -2.47 4.26 19.07
N LYS A 380 -3.52 4.60 18.31
CA LYS A 380 -4.07 3.74 17.27
C LYS A 380 -2.98 3.27 16.28
N MET A 381 -2.08 4.17 15.88
CA MET A 381 -0.97 3.83 14.99
C MET A 381 0.05 2.90 15.67
N VAL A 382 0.40 3.18 16.93
CA VAL A 382 1.30 2.34 17.73
C VAL A 382 0.75 0.94 17.93
N ASP A 383 -0.58 0.80 18.08
CA ASP A 383 -1.27 -0.48 18.29
C ASP A 383 -1.38 -1.33 17.00
N HIS A 384 -1.07 -0.74 15.83
CA HIS A 384 -1.18 -1.44 14.54
C HIS A 384 0.14 -1.45 13.75
N PRO A 385 1.25 -1.97 14.34
CA PRO A 385 2.55 -2.00 13.67
C PRO A 385 2.53 -2.85 12.39
N GLY A 386 1.69 -3.89 12.30
CA GLY A 386 1.52 -4.72 11.11
C GLY A 386 0.96 -3.96 9.90
N ILE A 387 0.16 -2.90 10.12
CA ILE A 387 -0.31 -2.03 9.05
C ILE A 387 0.78 -1.03 8.64
N LEU A 388 1.46 -0.44 9.62
CA LEU A 388 2.51 0.57 9.36
C LEU A 388 3.79 -0.03 8.78
N GLN A 389 4.15 -1.23 9.24
CA GLN A 389 5.37 -1.91 8.82
C GLN A 389 6.62 -1.01 8.99
N ASP A 390 7.45 -0.89 7.96
CA ASP A 390 8.67 -0.08 7.95
C ASP A 390 8.48 1.36 7.49
N LEU A 391 7.22 1.85 7.37
CA LEU A 391 6.95 3.25 7.01
C LEU A 391 7.51 4.23 8.02
N ILE A 392 8.00 5.37 7.54
CA ILE A 392 8.59 6.43 8.38
C ILE A 392 7.63 6.96 9.46
N THR A 393 6.32 6.88 9.23
CA THR A 393 5.30 7.29 10.20
C THR A 393 5.24 6.37 11.43
N ALA A 394 5.74 5.12 11.34
CA ALA A 394 5.76 4.20 12.47
C ALA A 394 6.67 4.67 13.61
N PRO A 395 7.95 5.01 13.42
CA PRO A 395 8.72 5.63 14.50
C PRO A 395 8.18 7.02 14.88
N LEU A 396 7.72 7.82 13.91
CA LEU A 396 7.24 9.18 14.20
C LEU A 396 5.97 9.20 15.04
N CYS A 397 5.08 8.18 14.97
CA CYS A 397 3.90 8.15 15.82
C CYS A 397 4.24 8.05 17.32
N HIS A 398 5.33 7.39 17.72
CA HIS A 398 5.82 7.38 19.09
C HIS A 398 6.23 8.79 19.57
N LEU A 399 6.94 9.53 18.74
CA LEU A 399 7.30 10.92 19.05
C LEU A 399 6.07 11.80 19.21
N GLN A 400 5.13 11.71 18.28
CA GLN A 400 3.91 12.53 18.33
C GLN A 400 3.00 12.13 19.50
N LEU A 401 2.95 10.84 19.85
CA LEU A 401 2.28 10.36 21.06
C LEU A 401 2.90 10.97 22.32
N GLY A 402 4.23 10.99 22.40
CA GLY A 402 4.94 11.64 23.49
C GLY A 402 4.62 13.13 23.63
N ARG A 403 4.52 13.85 22.51
CA ARG A 403 4.08 15.27 22.48
C ARG A 403 2.64 15.44 23.00
N ALA A 404 1.73 14.58 22.56
CA ALA A 404 0.33 14.59 23.00
C ALA A 404 0.19 14.31 24.51
N GLN A 405 0.91 13.31 25.02
CA GLN A 405 0.92 12.95 26.44
C GLN A 405 1.55 14.07 27.29
N ALA A 406 2.63 14.71 26.82
CA ALA A 406 3.22 15.87 27.48
C ALA A 406 2.23 17.05 27.57
N MET A 407 1.47 17.29 26.50
CA MET A 407 0.40 18.32 26.48
C MET A 407 -0.71 18.03 27.50
N MET A 408 -1.01 16.76 27.76
CA MET A 408 -1.95 16.33 28.81
C MET A 408 -1.39 16.42 30.23
N GLY A 409 -0.09 16.70 30.37
CA GLY A 409 0.59 16.70 31.67
C GLY A 409 1.02 15.30 32.16
N ASP A 410 0.80 14.25 31.38
CA ASP A 410 1.27 12.90 31.70
C ASP A 410 2.75 12.73 31.35
N LYS A 411 3.59 13.24 32.24
CA LYS A 411 5.05 13.20 32.06
C LYS A 411 5.62 11.78 32.03
N ALA A 412 4.99 10.82 32.70
CA ALA A 412 5.49 9.44 32.75
C ALA A 412 5.27 8.74 31.42
N ALA A 413 4.06 8.80 30.89
CA ALA A 413 3.75 8.25 29.57
C ALA A 413 4.54 8.97 28.46
N ALA A 414 4.62 10.30 28.51
CA ALA A 414 5.38 11.09 27.55
C ALA A 414 6.86 10.63 27.51
N ARG A 415 7.53 10.51 28.67
CA ARG A 415 8.92 10.02 28.72
C ARG A 415 9.08 8.67 28.06
N LYS A 416 8.14 7.74 28.31
CA LYS A 416 8.17 6.42 27.68
C LYS A 416 8.09 6.51 26.16
N SER A 417 7.12 7.25 25.61
CA SER A 417 6.92 7.39 24.18
C SER A 417 8.11 8.08 23.49
N TYR A 418 8.70 9.12 24.11
CA TYR A 418 9.95 9.72 23.61
C TYR A 418 11.11 8.72 23.64
N GLN A 419 11.23 7.91 24.67
CA GLN A 419 12.28 6.92 24.80
C GLN A 419 12.13 5.83 23.75
N ASP A 420 10.92 5.37 23.47
CA ASP A 420 10.61 4.41 22.40
C ASP A 420 11.10 4.96 21.05
N PHE A 421 10.71 6.20 20.70
CA PHE A 421 11.20 6.88 19.50
C PHE A 421 12.74 7.01 19.46
N LEU A 422 13.35 7.51 20.52
CA LEU A 422 14.80 7.73 20.58
C LEU A 422 15.59 6.42 20.55
N THR A 423 15.01 5.31 21.02
CA THR A 423 15.60 3.98 20.92
C THR A 423 15.60 3.50 19.46
N ILE A 424 14.48 3.67 18.73
CA ILE A 424 14.40 3.36 17.30
C ILE A 424 15.40 4.23 16.52
N TRP A 425 15.53 5.50 16.87
CA TRP A 425 16.35 6.50 16.17
C TRP A 425 17.72 6.73 16.83
N LYS A 426 18.25 5.80 17.65
CA LYS A 426 19.53 5.98 18.37
C LYS A 426 20.71 6.29 17.46
N ASP A 427 20.70 5.74 16.24
CA ASP A 427 21.75 5.91 15.23
C ASP A 427 21.31 6.81 14.06
N ALA A 428 20.25 7.62 14.25
CA ALA A 428 19.73 8.54 13.22
C ALA A 428 20.75 9.62 12.88
N ASP A 429 20.64 10.17 11.66
CA ASP A 429 21.48 11.31 11.25
C ASP A 429 21.29 12.48 12.23
N PRO A 430 22.36 13.01 12.83
CA PRO A 430 22.25 13.94 13.95
C PRO A 430 21.70 15.32 13.59
N ASP A 431 21.67 15.66 12.30
CA ASP A 431 21.21 16.94 11.76
C ASP A 431 19.74 16.97 11.34
N ILE A 432 19.00 15.87 11.55
CA ILE A 432 17.55 15.83 11.26
C ILE A 432 16.79 16.73 12.25
N PRO A 433 16.05 17.74 11.77
CA PRO A 433 15.42 18.73 12.63
C PRO A 433 14.50 18.13 13.69
N ILE A 434 13.60 17.21 13.30
CA ILE A 434 12.65 16.59 14.24
C ILE A 434 13.36 15.73 15.32
N TYR A 435 14.51 15.13 14.99
CA TYR A 435 15.31 14.36 15.95
C TYR A 435 15.97 15.25 17.00
N GLN A 436 16.49 16.40 16.56
CA GLN A 436 17.05 17.39 17.49
C GLN A 436 15.98 17.95 18.42
N GLN A 437 14.78 18.26 17.87
CA GLN A 437 13.63 18.70 18.67
C GLN A 437 13.24 17.64 19.69
N ALA A 438 13.09 16.37 19.29
CA ALA A 438 12.72 15.27 20.17
C ALA A 438 13.69 15.12 21.36
N LYS A 439 15.00 15.21 21.13
CA LYS A 439 16.01 15.18 22.20
C LYS A 439 15.88 16.35 23.18
N ALA A 440 15.66 17.55 22.64
CA ALA A 440 15.46 18.73 23.49
C ALA A 440 14.15 18.69 24.30
N GLU A 441 13.08 18.18 23.70
CA GLU A 441 11.77 17.98 24.34
C GLU A 441 11.87 16.92 25.46
N TYR A 442 12.52 15.78 25.18
CA TYR A 442 12.74 14.71 26.16
C TYR A 442 13.57 15.18 27.37
N ALA A 443 14.63 15.97 27.14
CA ALA A 443 15.45 16.50 28.20
C ALA A 443 14.68 17.41 29.17
N ARG A 444 13.63 18.10 28.73
CA ARG A 444 12.77 18.95 29.56
C ARG A 444 11.79 18.14 30.44
N LEU A 445 11.61 16.87 30.15
CA LEU A 445 10.74 15.97 30.91
C LEU A 445 11.49 15.23 32.02
N GLN A 446 12.80 15.26 32.00
CA GLN A 446 13.66 14.70 33.06
C GLN A 446 13.66 15.60 34.31
#